data_5a24be23bb645d97392872013ee9a442
#
_entry.id   5a24be23bb645d97392872013ee9a442
#
_cell.length_a   1.000
_cell.length_b   1.000
_cell.length_c   1.000
_cell.angle_alpha   90.00
_cell.angle_beta   90.00
_cell.angle_gamma   90.00
#
_symmetry.space_group_name_H-M   'P 1'
#
loop_
_entity.id
_entity.type
_entity.pdbx_description
1 polymer ?
#
loop_
_entity_poly.entity_id
_entity_poly.type
_entity_poly.pdbx_seq_one_letter_code
_entity_poly.pdbx_strand_id
1 'polypeptide(L)'
;GFPIPLDNDERSQDIDLLSVLCPCPESTYIMKVEGDSMINAGICSGDIIMVDKSNRNPLESEVAVCEYNGEYTLKHFVKRDGCAWLVPANPAYKPIQVSAADDLSIWGTVTYVIHKPKG
;
A
#
# COMPACT_ATOMS: atom_id res chain seq x y z
N GLY A 1 -1.54 22.18 -9.06
CA GLY A 1 -2.92 21.90 -9.38
C GLY A 1 -3.91 22.61 -8.46
N PHE A 2 -5.12 22.69 -8.88
CA PHE A 2 -6.19 23.32 -8.11
C PHE A 2 -6.95 22.25 -7.34
N PRO A 3 -7.16 22.42 -6.03
CA PRO A 3 -7.97 21.47 -5.28
C PRO A 3 -9.44 21.55 -5.70
N ILE A 4 -10.07 20.42 -5.76
CA ILE A 4 -11.49 20.29 -6.09
C ILE A 4 -12.19 19.68 -4.88
N PRO A 5 -13.25 20.32 -4.33
CA PRO A 5 -14.00 19.74 -3.24
C PRO A 5 -14.64 18.41 -3.65
N LEU A 6 -14.65 17.44 -2.74
CA LEU A 6 -15.31 16.15 -2.96
C LEU A 6 -16.82 16.28 -2.97
N ASP A 7 -17.36 17.32 -2.35
CA ASP A 7 -18.77 17.64 -2.31
C ASP A 7 -18.99 18.96 -3.05
N ASN A 8 -20.01 19.01 -3.93
CA ASN A 8 -20.37 20.22 -4.68
C ASN A 8 -21.04 21.28 -3.81
N ASP A 9 -21.43 21.00 -2.60
CA ASP A 9 -21.96 21.96 -1.65
C ASP A 9 -20.82 22.58 -0.85
N GLU A 10 -20.47 23.81 -1.16
CA GLU A 10 -19.40 24.54 -0.48
C GLU A 10 -19.66 24.74 1.03
N ARG A 11 -20.91 24.59 1.46
CA ARG A 11 -21.28 24.71 2.86
C ARG A 11 -21.27 23.40 3.61
N SER A 12 -21.09 22.29 2.88
CA SER A 12 -21.03 20.98 3.53
C SER A 12 -19.75 20.87 4.32
N GLN A 13 -19.90 20.70 5.62
CA GLN A 13 -18.80 20.47 6.53
C GLN A 13 -18.70 18.99 6.92
N ASP A 14 -19.68 18.16 6.47
CA ASP A 14 -19.94 16.85 6.99
C ASP A 14 -19.61 15.75 6.00
N ILE A 15 -18.42 15.82 5.38
CA ILE A 15 -17.93 14.70 4.59
C ILE A 15 -17.46 13.62 5.56
N ASP A 16 -18.08 12.46 5.46
CA ASP A 16 -17.62 11.30 6.21
C ASP A 16 -16.37 10.76 5.54
N LEU A 17 -15.23 11.16 6.04
CA LEU A 17 -13.93 10.76 5.51
C LEU A 17 -13.76 9.24 5.54
N LEU A 18 -14.26 8.58 6.57
CA LEU A 18 -14.15 7.13 6.68
C LEU A 18 -14.92 6.42 5.59
N SER A 19 -16.10 6.92 5.19
CA SER A 19 -16.85 6.29 4.10
C SER A 19 -16.16 6.47 2.74
N VAL A 20 -15.35 7.51 2.59
CA VAL A 20 -14.54 7.70 1.37
C VAL A 20 -13.34 6.77 1.37
N LEU A 21 -12.60 6.70 2.49
CA LEU A 21 -11.33 5.96 2.59
C LEU A 21 -11.52 4.48 2.92
N CYS A 22 -12.56 4.14 3.66
CA CYS A 22 -12.82 2.79 4.15
C CYS A 22 -14.26 2.39 3.87
N PRO A 23 -14.63 2.07 2.64
CA PRO A 23 -16.00 1.62 2.36
C PRO A 23 -16.35 0.31 3.08
N CYS A 24 -15.35 -0.48 3.43
CA CYS A 24 -15.50 -1.73 4.19
C CYS A 24 -14.62 -1.68 5.44
N PRO A 25 -15.08 -1.02 6.53
CA PRO A 25 -14.25 -0.84 7.73
C PRO A 25 -13.76 -2.15 8.36
N GLU A 26 -14.54 -3.21 8.29
CA GLU A 26 -14.20 -4.50 8.89
C GLU A 26 -13.02 -5.19 8.21
N SER A 27 -12.69 -4.83 6.99
CA SER A 27 -11.54 -5.38 6.26
C SER A 27 -10.40 -4.37 6.10
N THR A 28 -10.53 -3.16 6.64
CA THR A 28 -9.54 -2.10 6.51
C THR A 28 -8.66 -2.04 7.75
N TYR A 29 -7.36 -2.06 7.52
CA TYR A 29 -6.35 -1.94 8.57
C TYR A 29 -5.51 -0.70 8.33
N ILE A 30 -5.02 -0.12 9.42
CA ILE A 30 -4.20 1.09 9.38
C ILE A 30 -2.84 0.72 9.93
N MET A 31 -1.78 1.01 9.16
CA MET A 31 -0.41 0.67 9.53
C MET A 31 0.50 1.88 9.35
N LYS A 32 1.55 1.94 10.13
CA LYS A 32 2.61 2.93 9.97
C LYS A 32 3.78 2.30 9.24
N VAL A 33 4.36 3.04 8.31
CA VAL A 33 5.46 2.57 7.47
C VAL A 33 6.81 2.93 8.10
N GLU A 34 7.72 1.97 8.09
CA GLU A 34 9.14 2.19 8.40
C GLU A 34 9.97 1.80 7.17
N GLY A 35 10.99 2.61 6.88
CA GLY A 35 11.86 2.37 5.73
C GLY A 35 11.39 3.07 4.47
N ASP A 36 12.21 2.97 3.42
CA ASP A 36 12.05 3.75 2.20
C ASP A 36 12.04 2.91 0.92
N SER A 37 11.78 1.61 1.03
CA SER A 37 11.83 0.72 -0.14
C SER A 37 10.76 1.02 -1.19
N MET A 38 9.74 1.81 -0.84
CA MET A 38 8.62 2.14 -1.73
C MET A 38 8.50 3.64 -1.99
N ILE A 39 9.59 4.38 -1.88
CA ILE A 39 9.58 5.85 -2.00
C ILE A 39 9.09 6.31 -3.38
N ASN A 40 9.41 5.59 -4.44
CA ASN A 40 8.96 5.93 -5.80
C ASN A 40 7.51 5.56 -6.06
N ALA A 41 6.86 4.87 -5.13
CA ALA A 41 5.41 4.65 -5.14
C ALA A 41 4.68 5.67 -4.26
N GLY A 42 5.38 6.68 -3.77
CA GLY A 42 4.79 7.73 -2.93
C GLY A 42 4.63 7.34 -1.47
N ILE A 43 5.37 6.35 -0.99
CA ILE A 43 5.30 5.89 0.39
C ILE A 43 6.62 6.18 1.09
N CYS A 44 6.57 7.05 2.09
CA CYS A 44 7.73 7.47 2.85
C CYS A 44 7.71 6.88 4.26
N SER A 45 8.88 6.76 4.87
CA SER A 45 8.97 6.35 6.26
C SER A 45 8.19 7.31 7.16
N GLY A 46 7.38 6.77 8.05
CA GLY A 46 6.51 7.55 8.93
C GLY A 46 5.10 7.74 8.38
N ASP A 47 4.85 7.43 7.12
CA ASP A 47 3.52 7.53 6.55
C ASP A 47 2.57 6.52 7.19
N ILE A 48 1.29 6.84 7.13
CA ILE A 48 0.21 5.94 7.50
C ILE A 48 -0.35 5.35 6.21
N ILE A 49 -0.51 4.05 6.16
CA ILE A 49 -1.16 3.38 5.04
C ILE A 49 -2.47 2.75 5.48
N MET A 50 -3.43 2.77 4.56
CA MET A 50 -4.67 2.02 4.71
C MET A 50 -4.58 0.78 3.84
N VAL A 51 -4.97 -0.36 4.40
CA VAL A 51 -4.80 -1.66 3.76
C VAL A 51 -6.14 -2.39 3.73
N ASP A 52 -6.53 -2.83 2.55
CA ASP A 52 -7.67 -3.71 2.38
C ASP A 52 -7.22 -5.16 2.50
N LYS A 53 -7.51 -5.77 3.64
CA LYS A 53 -7.14 -7.16 3.90
C LYS A 53 -7.97 -8.16 3.09
N SER A 54 -9.11 -7.74 2.57
CA SER A 54 -9.94 -8.61 1.72
C SER A 54 -9.38 -8.77 0.31
N ASN A 55 -8.53 -7.83 -0.14
CA ASN A 55 -7.90 -7.90 -1.43
C ASN A 55 -6.51 -8.54 -1.32
N ARG A 56 -6.44 -9.83 -1.57
CA ARG A 56 -5.18 -10.60 -1.57
C ARG A 56 -4.62 -10.85 -2.97
N ASN A 57 -5.19 -10.21 -3.97
CA ASN A 57 -4.76 -10.30 -5.36
C ASN A 57 -4.47 -8.90 -5.92
N PRO A 58 -3.46 -8.20 -5.40
CA PRO A 58 -3.11 -6.86 -5.90
C PRO A 58 -2.69 -6.94 -7.35
N LEU A 59 -3.01 -5.91 -8.11
CA LEU A 59 -2.43 -5.70 -9.43
C LEU A 59 -0.92 -5.46 -9.28
N GLU A 60 -0.15 -5.73 -10.32
CA GLU A 60 1.30 -5.51 -10.27
C GLU A 60 1.67 -4.04 -10.05
N SER A 61 0.81 -3.10 -10.43
CA SER A 61 0.98 -1.67 -10.18
C SER A 61 0.62 -1.24 -8.76
N GLU A 62 -0.12 -2.09 -8.03
CA GLU A 62 -0.52 -1.80 -6.67
C GLU A 62 0.56 -2.24 -5.67
N VAL A 63 0.48 -1.71 -4.46
CA VAL A 63 1.42 -2.06 -3.40
C VAL A 63 0.79 -3.13 -2.52
N ALA A 64 1.47 -4.26 -2.41
CA ALA A 64 1.06 -5.37 -1.56
C ALA A 64 1.68 -5.27 -0.18
N VAL A 65 0.89 -5.63 0.83
CA VAL A 65 1.44 -5.95 2.14
C VAL A 65 1.70 -7.45 2.15
N CYS A 66 2.97 -7.82 2.23
CA CYS A 66 3.42 -9.20 2.16
C CYS A 66 3.90 -9.68 3.52
N GLU A 67 3.55 -10.91 3.88
CA GLU A 67 4.25 -11.64 4.92
C GLU A 67 5.31 -12.49 4.22
N TYR A 68 6.57 -12.16 4.44
CA TYR A 68 7.70 -12.82 3.79
C TYR A 68 8.66 -13.34 4.86
N ASN A 69 8.75 -14.66 4.98
CA ASN A 69 9.60 -15.32 5.97
C ASN A 69 9.40 -14.79 7.39
N GLY A 70 8.12 -14.58 7.76
CA GLY A 70 7.73 -14.13 9.09
C GLY A 70 7.75 -12.62 9.32
N GLU A 71 8.10 -11.83 8.32
CA GLU A 71 8.14 -10.38 8.42
C GLU A 71 7.17 -9.73 7.45
N TYR A 72 6.60 -8.59 7.84
CA TYR A 72 5.79 -7.78 6.95
C TYR A 72 6.67 -6.86 6.12
N THR A 73 6.37 -6.76 4.83
CA THR A 73 7.04 -5.84 3.92
C THR A 73 6.05 -5.30 2.89
N LEU A 74 6.33 -4.10 2.37
CA LEU A 74 5.57 -3.49 1.28
C LEU A 74 6.37 -3.64 -0.01
N LYS A 75 5.77 -4.22 -1.02
CA LYS A 75 6.41 -4.42 -2.32
C LYS A 75 5.34 -4.50 -3.41
N HIS A 76 5.74 -4.32 -4.65
CA HIS A 76 4.95 -4.79 -5.78
C HIS A 76 5.12 -6.29 -5.91
N PHE A 77 4.04 -7.02 -6.06
CA PHE A 77 4.09 -8.46 -6.30
C PHE A 77 3.98 -8.73 -7.80
N VAL A 78 5.01 -9.29 -8.38
CA VAL A 78 5.15 -9.44 -9.83
C VAL A 78 5.43 -10.89 -10.16
N LYS A 79 4.75 -11.40 -11.21
CA LYS A 79 5.00 -12.73 -11.75
C LYS A 79 5.63 -12.59 -13.13
N ARG A 80 6.78 -13.22 -13.33
CA ARG A 80 7.51 -13.23 -14.60
C ARG A 80 8.16 -14.58 -14.81
N ASP A 81 7.94 -15.17 -15.97
CA ASP A 81 8.58 -16.43 -16.39
C ASP A 81 8.39 -17.57 -15.39
N GLY A 82 7.18 -17.66 -14.82
CA GLY A 82 6.85 -18.67 -13.83
C GLY A 82 7.41 -18.43 -12.44
N CYS A 83 8.08 -17.31 -12.22
CA CYS A 83 8.64 -16.91 -10.93
C CYS A 83 7.87 -15.76 -10.31
N ALA A 84 7.79 -15.75 -8.99
CA ALA A 84 7.24 -14.64 -8.23
C ALA A 84 8.37 -13.74 -7.73
N TRP A 85 8.15 -12.44 -7.78
CA TRP A 85 9.11 -11.41 -7.38
C TRP A 85 8.45 -10.41 -6.46
N LEU A 86 9.19 -9.98 -5.45
CA LEU A 86 8.85 -8.83 -4.63
C LEU A 86 9.70 -7.66 -5.09
N VAL A 87 9.06 -6.67 -5.72
CA VAL A 87 9.75 -5.58 -6.38
C VAL A 87 9.60 -4.29 -5.57
N PRO A 88 10.70 -3.73 -5.07
CA PRO A 88 10.66 -2.42 -4.40
C PRO A 88 10.45 -1.30 -5.41
N ALA A 89 9.91 -0.17 -4.95
CA ALA A 89 9.82 1.07 -5.73
C ALA A 89 10.91 2.02 -5.27
N ASN A 90 12.15 1.55 -5.32
CA ASN A 90 13.34 2.30 -4.97
C ASN A 90 14.54 1.58 -5.58
N PRO A 91 15.30 2.22 -6.50
CA PRO A 91 16.43 1.57 -7.14
C PRO A 91 17.60 1.22 -6.22
N ALA A 92 17.61 1.76 -4.99
CA ALA A 92 18.62 1.38 -3.99
C ALA A 92 18.40 -0.04 -3.44
N TYR A 93 17.22 -0.63 -3.68
CA TYR A 93 16.88 -1.97 -3.23
C TYR A 93 16.72 -2.89 -4.44
N LYS A 94 17.17 -4.13 -4.30
CA LYS A 94 17.04 -5.12 -5.37
C LYS A 94 15.72 -5.87 -5.27
N PRO A 95 15.12 -6.24 -6.41
CA PRO A 95 14.00 -7.17 -6.42
C PRO A 95 14.38 -8.49 -5.76
N ILE A 96 13.42 -9.09 -5.06
CA ILE A 96 13.59 -10.37 -4.38
C ILE A 96 12.85 -11.43 -5.18
N GLN A 97 13.58 -12.42 -5.69
CA GLN A 97 12.96 -13.60 -6.28
C GLN A 97 12.50 -14.53 -5.16
N VAL A 98 11.22 -14.87 -5.16
CA VAL A 98 10.64 -15.78 -4.18
C VAL A 98 10.94 -17.21 -4.60
N SER A 99 11.58 -17.98 -3.74
CA SER A 99 11.90 -19.38 -3.99
C SER A 99 10.88 -20.30 -3.32
N ALA A 100 10.91 -21.59 -3.69
CA ALA A 100 10.04 -22.59 -3.09
C ALA A 100 10.31 -22.79 -1.58
N ALA A 101 11.52 -22.44 -1.12
CA ALA A 101 11.86 -22.51 0.30
C ALA A 101 11.36 -21.32 1.11
N ASP A 102 10.95 -20.23 0.44
CA ASP A 102 10.44 -19.06 1.11
C ASP A 102 8.98 -19.23 1.50
N ASP A 103 8.61 -18.64 2.62
CA ASP A 103 7.24 -18.55 3.10
C ASP A 103 6.70 -17.18 2.74
N LEU A 104 5.78 -17.13 1.80
CA LEU A 104 5.17 -15.87 1.34
C LEU A 104 3.66 -15.98 1.33
N SER A 105 3.00 -14.97 1.92
CA SER A 105 1.58 -14.75 1.71
C SER A 105 1.33 -13.27 1.46
N ILE A 106 0.32 -12.98 0.63
CA ILE A 106 -0.18 -11.61 0.46
C ILE A 106 -1.21 -11.37 1.56
N TRP A 107 -0.90 -10.42 2.43
CA TRP A 107 -1.75 -10.10 3.57
C TRP A 107 -2.87 -9.13 3.18
N GLY A 108 -2.61 -8.22 2.27
CA GLY A 108 -3.58 -7.25 1.80
C GLY A 108 -2.98 -6.31 0.76
N THR A 109 -3.78 -5.36 0.32
CA THR A 109 -3.41 -4.37 -0.69
C THR A 109 -3.52 -2.96 -0.10
N VAL A 110 -2.50 -2.14 -0.31
CA VAL A 110 -2.53 -0.74 0.12
C VAL A 110 -3.51 0.03 -0.74
N THR A 111 -4.45 0.73 -0.12
CA THR A 111 -5.47 1.52 -0.82
C THR A 111 -5.19 3.01 -0.78
N TYR A 112 -4.67 3.51 0.34
CA TYR A 112 -4.36 4.92 0.53
C TYR A 112 -3.10 5.09 1.34
N VAL A 113 -2.43 6.20 1.07
CA VAL A 113 -1.26 6.64 1.84
C VAL A 113 -1.59 8.00 2.42
N ILE A 114 -1.42 8.15 3.73
CA ILE A 114 -1.58 9.42 4.42
C ILE A 114 -0.20 9.94 4.75
N HIS A 115 0.17 11.00 4.08
CA HIS A 115 1.48 11.61 4.20
C HIS A 115 1.34 13.02 4.73
N LYS A 116 2.08 13.31 5.78
CA LYS A 116 2.12 14.67 6.34
C LYS A 116 3.14 15.48 5.54
N PRO A 117 2.75 16.61 4.94
CA PRO A 117 3.69 17.39 4.15
C PRO A 117 4.83 17.91 5.02
N LYS A 118 5.99 18.05 4.41
CA LYS A 118 7.16 18.65 5.03
C LYS A 118 7.14 20.15 4.74
N GLY A 119 7.07 20.92 5.78
CA GLY A 119 7.21 22.37 5.74
C GLY A 119 6.28 23.12 4.87
#